data_a5b85efa5900b804825d1ea1a877f22b
#
_entry.id   a5b85efa5900b804825d1ea1a877f22b
#
_cell.length_a   1.000
_cell.length_b   1.000
_cell.length_c   1.000
_cell.angle_alpha   90.00
_cell.angle_beta   90.00
_cell.angle_gamma   90.00
#
_symmetry.space_group_name_H-M   'P 1'
#
loop_
_entity.id
_entity.type
_entity.pdbx_description
1 polymer ?
#
loop_
_entity_poly.entity_id
_entity_poly.type
_entity_poly.pdbx_seq_one_letter_code
_entity_poly.pdbx_strand_id
1 'polypeptide(L)'
;MNLSQLQYFKVLAQEEHYTRAAQMLSITQPSLSHAISQLEQELGTRLFEKKGRNVVLTRYGKMFLPYVEESLKVLNEGVQRIQEVNGSRHGIIHLAYIYTMGSEFAPKLVRKFLDAYPDYDIEFHFTVGTTGEIIDGLKDDKYDIVFSSYKDGEQDIDFKKIANQKLVLAVPMDHPLSIKDSVDLRDTIEYPQIYFEKGSGLRPVIDQMFEEIGQFPKVAFEMEEDSSMAGLVAQGFGIAVMPDIPILRSLSVKKLDIYNPPYERAVYLATLKQRYLSPVAKAFIRFVIEETA
;
A
#
# COMPACT_ATOMS: atom_id res chain seq x y z
N MET A 1 -9.91 27.38 -24.88
CA MET A 1 -8.44 27.29 -24.75
C MET A 1 -8.06 25.87 -24.33
N ASN A 2 -7.10 25.25 -25.04
CA ASN A 2 -6.61 23.90 -24.72
C ASN A 2 -5.07 23.85 -24.78
N LEU A 3 -4.50 22.75 -24.27
CA LEU A 3 -3.06 22.59 -24.14
C LEU A 3 -2.32 22.66 -25.48
N SER A 4 -2.89 22.09 -26.56
CA SER A 4 -2.29 22.15 -27.89
C SER A 4 -2.22 23.60 -28.43
N GLN A 5 -3.27 24.39 -28.19
CA GLN A 5 -3.24 25.82 -28.59
C GLN A 5 -2.15 26.60 -27.83
N LEU A 6 -1.91 26.30 -26.54
CA LEU A 6 -0.83 26.94 -25.78
C LEU A 6 0.55 26.52 -26.31
N GLN A 7 0.73 25.23 -26.63
CA GLN A 7 1.97 24.72 -27.25
C GLN A 7 2.21 25.39 -28.64
N TYR A 8 1.17 25.48 -29.46
CA TYR A 8 1.26 26.11 -30.77
C TYR A 8 1.60 27.62 -30.68
N PHE A 9 0.99 28.31 -29.72
CA PHE A 9 1.30 29.71 -29.44
C PHE A 9 2.77 29.89 -29.05
N LYS A 10 3.30 29.08 -28.15
CA LYS A 10 4.70 29.11 -27.69
C LYS A 10 5.66 28.87 -28.86
N VAL A 11 5.44 27.82 -29.66
CA VAL A 11 6.32 27.52 -30.82
C VAL A 11 6.25 28.62 -31.88
N LEU A 12 5.06 29.16 -32.20
CA LEU A 12 4.93 30.26 -33.14
C LEU A 12 5.59 31.53 -32.61
N ALA A 13 5.56 31.79 -31.32
CA ALA A 13 6.25 32.92 -30.70
C ALA A 13 7.78 32.84 -30.84
N GLN A 14 8.33 31.63 -30.79
CA GLN A 14 9.77 31.37 -30.95
C GLN A 14 10.21 31.44 -32.41
N GLU A 15 9.41 30.87 -33.32
CA GLU A 15 9.77 30.78 -34.74
C GLU A 15 9.45 32.04 -35.54
N GLU A 16 8.52 32.86 -35.11
CA GLU A 16 8.01 34.05 -35.76
C GLU A 16 7.62 33.83 -37.24
N HIS A 17 7.34 32.55 -37.62
CA HIS A 17 7.03 32.15 -38.99
C HIS A 17 6.09 30.94 -39.00
N TYR A 18 4.86 31.10 -39.50
CA TYR A 18 3.81 30.07 -39.47
C TYR A 18 4.23 28.74 -40.11
N THR A 19 4.90 28.77 -41.27
CA THR A 19 5.29 27.53 -41.98
C THR A 19 6.34 26.76 -41.22
N ARG A 20 7.35 27.42 -40.63
CA ARG A 20 8.38 26.77 -39.80
C ARG A 20 7.79 26.21 -38.51
N ALA A 21 6.99 27.00 -37.82
CA ALA A 21 6.31 26.56 -36.62
C ALA A 21 5.42 25.34 -36.89
N ALA A 22 4.66 25.32 -37.97
CA ALA A 22 3.83 24.19 -38.36
C ALA A 22 4.65 22.92 -38.66
N GLN A 23 5.81 23.07 -39.35
CA GLN A 23 6.74 21.95 -39.58
C GLN A 23 7.30 21.38 -38.27
N MET A 24 7.75 22.24 -37.35
CA MET A 24 8.23 21.80 -36.02
C MET A 24 7.15 21.05 -35.22
N LEU A 25 5.91 21.48 -35.35
CA LEU A 25 4.76 20.88 -34.68
C LEU A 25 4.20 19.64 -35.41
N SER A 26 4.75 19.30 -36.59
CA SER A 26 4.26 18.18 -37.45
C SER A 26 2.78 18.33 -37.84
N ILE A 27 2.35 19.60 -38.10
CA ILE A 27 0.98 19.92 -38.53
C ILE A 27 0.99 20.77 -39.76
N THR A 28 -0.18 21.01 -40.39
CA THR A 28 -0.32 21.91 -41.52
C THR A 28 -0.38 23.37 -41.06
N GLN A 29 0.15 24.27 -41.88
CA GLN A 29 0.09 25.71 -41.60
C GLN A 29 -1.35 26.24 -41.42
N PRO A 30 -2.36 25.81 -42.23
CA PRO A 30 -3.76 26.19 -41.98
C PRO A 30 -4.28 25.74 -40.60
N SER A 31 -3.90 24.53 -40.14
CA SER A 31 -4.30 24.03 -38.83
C SER A 31 -3.70 24.87 -37.69
N LEU A 32 -2.43 25.24 -37.81
CA LEU A 32 -1.77 26.14 -36.85
C LEU A 32 -2.46 27.53 -36.84
N SER A 33 -2.70 28.12 -38.02
CA SER A 33 -3.36 29.42 -38.13
C SER A 33 -4.77 29.41 -37.53
N HIS A 34 -5.53 28.35 -37.76
CA HIS A 34 -6.87 28.18 -37.20
C HIS A 34 -6.83 28.09 -35.67
N ALA A 35 -5.94 27.26 -35.11
CA ALA A 35 -5.79 27.11 -33.68
C ALA A 35 -5.40 28.41 -32.96
N ILE A 36 -4.46 29.18 -33.54
CA ILE A 36 -4.07 30.49 -33.02
C ILE A 36 -5.25 31.47 -33.09
N SER A 37 -5.98 31.50 -34.21
CA SER A 37 -7.14 32.37 -34.38
C SER A 37 -8.24 32.07 -33.35
N GLN A 38 -8.49 30.79 -33.07
CA GLN A 38 -9.43 30.39 -32.00
C GLN A 38 -8.97 30.85 -30.60
N LEU A 39 -7.67 30.72 -30.32
CA LEU A 39 -7.10 31.18 -29.04
C LEU A 39 -7.26 32.70 -28.89
N GLU A 40 -6.94 33.48 -29.95
CA GLU A 40 -7.12 34.92 -30.00
C GLU A 40 -8.58 35.35 -29.83
N GLN A 41 -9.50 34.62 -30.47
CA GLN A 41 -10.94 34.89 -30.36
C GLN A 41 -11.44 34.65 -28.93
N GLU A 42 -11.00 33.58 -28.27
CA GLU A 42 -11.37 33.28 -26.91
C GLU A 42 -10.83 34.31 -25.90
N LEU A 43 -9.59 34.80 -26.14
CA LEU A 43 -8.97 35.84 -25.31
C LEU A 43 -9.47 37.26 -25.66
N GLY A 44 -10.23 37.39 -26.72
CA GLY A 44 -10.77 38.69 -27.20
C GLY A 44 -9.71 39.66 -27.71
N THR A 45 -8.51 39.18 -28.03
CA THR A 45 -7.41 40.03 -28.48
C THR A 45 -6.45 39.32 -29.45
N ARG A 46 -5.69 40.06 -30.23
CA ARG A 46 -4.64 39.52 -31.10
C ARG A 46 -3.36 39.31 -30.30
N LEU A 47 -2.79 38.12 -30.41
CA LEU A 47 -1.50 37.76 -29.83
C LEU A 47 -0.34 37.96 -30.82
N PHE A 48 -0.64 37.91 -32.13
CA PHE A 48 0.34 38.09 -33.20
C PHE A 48 -0.06 39.21 -34.15
N GLU A 49 0.94 39.88 -34.70
CA GLU A 49 0.80 40.86 -35.77
C GLU A 49 1.79 40.59 -36.92
N LYS A 50 1.46 41.01 -38.14
CA LYS A 50 2.33 40.85 -39.32
C LYS A 50 3.46 41.84 -39.28
N LYS A 51 4.69 41.37 -39.53
CA LYS A 51 5.87 42.20 -39.74
C LYS A 51 6.59 41.74 -41.03
N GLY A 52 6.23 42.34 -42.14
CA GLY A 52 6.71 41.90 -43.46
C GLY A 52 6.18 40.53 -43.85
N ARG A 53 7.08 39.56 -44.06
CA ARG A 53 6.75 38.16 -44.35
C ARG A 53 6.61 37.29 -43.07
N ASN A 54 7.00 37.85 -41.92
CA ASN A 54 6.98 37.17 -40.62
C ASN A 54 5.80 37.61 -39.78
N VAL A 55 5.64 36.98 -38.64
CA VAL A 55 4.72 37.37 -37.58
C VAL A 55 5.51 37.60 -36.30
N VAL A 56 5.09 38.57 -35.50
CA VAL A 56 5.71 38.87 -34.21
C VAL A 56 4.63 38.97 -33.13
N LEU A 57 5.01 38.81 -31.87
CA LEU A 57 4.08 38.98 -30.76
C LEU A 57 3.63 40.44 -30.63
N THR A 58 2.32 40.64 -30.47
CA THR A 58 1.76 41.89 -30.00
C THR A 58 2.16 42.18 -28.55
N ARG A 59 1.81 43.35 -28.01
CA ARG A 59 1.96 43.65 -26.60
C ARG A 59 1.25 42.60 -25.73
N TYR A 60 0.07 42.12 -26.12
CA TYR A 60 -0.71 41.11 -25.41
C TYR A 60 -0.08 39.72 -25.52
N GLY A 61 0.46 39.37 -26.67
CA GLY A 61 1.21 38.11 -26.84
C GLY A 61 2.46 38.08 -25.97
N LYS A 62 3.23 39.18 -25.88
CA LYS A 62 4.39 39.28 -24.98
C LYS A 62 4.01 39.19 -23.52
N MET A 63 2.86 39.74 -23.13
CA MET A 63 2.35 39.62 -21.76
C MET A 63 1.89 38.20 -21.44
N PHE A 64 1.30 37.49 -22.39
CA PHE A 64 0.74 36.14 -22.19
C PHE A 64 1.80 35.04 -22.24
N LEU A 65 2.87 35.22 -23.02
CA LEU A 65 3.91 34.18 -23.24
C LEU A 65 4.53 33.62 -21.94
N PRO A 66 4.95 34.42 -20.96
CA PRO A 66 5.54 33.89 -19.73
C PRO A 66 4.59 32.98 -18.97
N TYR A 67 3.30 33.29 -18.91
CA TYR A 67 2.29 32.46 -18.25
C TYR A 67 2.08 31.12 -18.96
N VAL A 68 2.10 31.13 -20.31
CA VAL A 68 2.02 29.91 -21.10
C VAL A 68 3.25 29.02 -20.88
N GLU A 69 4.44 29.60 -20.91
CA GLU A 69 5.69 28.87 -20.69
C GLU A 69 5.75 28.22 -19.30
N GLU A 70 5.38 28.97 -18.27
CA GLU A 70 5.36 28.45 -16.90
C GLU A 70 4.31 27.34 -16.72
N SER A 71 3.10 27.53 -17.28
CA SER A 71 2.05 26.51 -17.22
C SER A 71 2.47 25.21 -17.90
N LEU A 72 3.06 25.30 -19.10
CA LEU A 72 3.57 24.13 -19.83
C LEU A 72 4.74 23.44 -19.09
N LYS A 73 5.60 24.23 -18.44
CA LYS A 73 6.70 23.71 -17.62
C LYS A 73 6.20 22.91 -16.43
N VAL A 74 5.27 23.49 -15.64
CA VAL A 74 4.69 22.80 -14.46
C VAL A 74 3.99 21.51 -14.85
N LEU A 75 3.24 21.50 -15.96
CA LEU A 75 2.61 20.28 -16.47
C LEU A 75 3.65 19.23 -16.87
N ASN A 76 4.73 19.63 -17.54
CA ASN A 76 5.81 18.73 -17.95
C ASN A 76 6.55 18.14 -16.73
N GLU A 77 6.82 18.95 -15.71
CA GLU A 77 7.39 18.48 -14.45
C GLU A 77 6.49 17.43 -13.78
N GLY A 78 5.15 17.65 -13.78
CA GLY A 78 4.19 16.67 -13.30
C GLY A 78 4.23 15.34 -14.07
N VAL A 79 4.30 15.40 -15.41
CA VAL A 79 4.43 14.22 -16.27
C VAL A 79 5.74 13.47 -15.99
N GLN A 80 6.87 14.18 -15.90
CA GLN A 80 8.16 13.58 -15.58
C GLN A 80 8.14 12.90 -14.22
N ARG A 81 7.58 13.55 -13.20
CA ARG A 81 7.46 12.98 -11.85
C ARG A 81 6.63 11.70 -11.82
N ILE A 82 5.54 11.66 -12.61
CA ILE A 82 4.74 10.44 -12.76
C ILE A 82 5.55 9.33 -13.45
N GLN A 83 6.35 9.67 -14.48
CA GLN A 83 7.19 8.71 -15.19
C GLN A 83 8.33 8.17 -14.32
N GLU A 84 8.93 9.01 -13.48
CA GLU A 84 9.94 8.61 -12.49
C GLU A 84 9.37 7.63 -11.46
N VAL A 85 8.18 7.93 -10.91
CA VAL A 85 7.51 7.07 -9.91
C VAL A 85 6.93 5.79 -10.52
N ASN A 86 6.56 5.79 -11.81
CA ASN A 86 5.93 4.65 -12.52
C ASN A 86 6.87 3.91 -13.48
N GLY A 87 8.17 4.04 -13.34
CA GLY A 87 9.13 3.27 -14.13
C GLY A 87 8.94 1.76 -13.93
N SER A 88 9.23 0.94 -14.95
CA SER A 88 9.11 -0.53 -14.83
C SER A 88 10.04 -1.16 -13.80
N ARG A 89 11.04 -0.41 -13.33
CA ARG A 89 12.05 -0.84 -12.33
C ARG A 89 12.23 0.16 -11.18
N HIS A 90 11.55 1.31 -11.22
CA HIS A 90 11.60 2.35 -10.19
C HIS A 90 10.20 2.57 -9.64
N GLY A 91 10.08 2.81 -8.33
CA GLY A 91 8.80 3.17 -7.76
C GLY A 91 8.72 3.04 -6.26
N ILE A 92 7.57 3.44 -5.73
CA ILE A 92 7.25 3.33 -4.32
C ILE A 92 6.19 2.25 -4.15
N ILE A 93 6.34 1.42 -3.11
CA ILE A 93 5.35 0.44 -2.69
C ILE A 93 4.92 0.75 -1.25
N HIS A 94 3.66 1.12 -1.07
CA HIS A 94 3.07 1.25 0.26
C HIS A 94 2.53 -0.10 0.71
N LEU A 95 3.29 -0.78 1.58
CA LEU A 95 2.97 -2.10 2.13
C LEU A 95 2.49 -1.97 3.57
N ALA A 96 1.23 -2.32 3.83
CA ALA A 96 0.73 -2.44 5.19
C ALA A 96 0.63 -3.92 5.62
N TYR A 97 0.82 -4.19 6.90
CA TYR A 97 0.68 -5.54 7.42
C TYR A 97 0.25 -5.56 8.89
N ILE A 98 -0.37 -6.67 9.30
CA ILE A 98 -0.75 -6.87 10.70
C ILE A 98 0.49 -7.05 11.58
N TYR A 99 0.38 -6.70 12.85
CA TYR A 99 1.48 -6.71 13.84
C TYR A 99 2.31 -8.00 13.80
N THR A 100 1.65 -9.16 13.74
CA THR A 100 2.29 -10.47 13.74
C THR A 100 3.23 -10.74 12.57
N MET A 101 3.12 -9.97 11.48
CA MET A 101 3.95 -10.11 10.27
C MET A 101 5.19 -9.22 10.26
N GLY A 102 5.25 -8.22 11.17
CA GLY A 102 6.27 -7.17 11.12
C GLY A 102 7.65 -7.60 11.57
N SER A 103 7.74 -8.57 12.48
CA SER A 103 9.03 -8.95 13.10
C SER A 103 9.91 -9.85 12.20
N GLU A 104 9.32 -10.62 11.29
CA GLU A 104 10.08 -11.55 10.46
C GLU A 104 9.52 -11.70 9.04
N PHE A 105 8.22 -11.99 8.89
CA PHE A 105 7.65 -12.42 7.61
C PHE A 105 7.73 -11.34 6.52
N ALA A 106 7.17 -10.16 6.77
CA ALA A 106 7.16 -9.07 5.79
C ALA A 106 8.58 -8.56 5.46
N PRO A 107 9.46 -8.26 6.45
CA PRO A 107 10.84 -7.89 6.17
C PRO A 107 11.63 -8.93 5.37
N LYS A 108 11.44 -10.21 5.66
CA LYS A 108 12.11 -11.31 4.95
C LYS A 108 11.67 -11.41 3.49
N LEU A 109 10.36 -11.27 3.22
CA LEU A 109 9.85 -11.27 1.84
C LEU A 109 10.37 -10.06 1.05
N VAL A 110 10.35 -8.87 1.64
CA VAL A 110 10.89 -7.67 1.00
C VAL A 110 12.38 -7.82 0.72
N ARG A 111 13.16 -8.34 1.68
CA ARG A 111 14.59 -8.57 1.47
C ARG A 111 14.86 -9.55 0.32
N LYS A 112 14.16 -10.69 0.31
CA LYS A 112 14.26 -11.68 -0.77
C LYS A 112 13.89 -11.07 -2.14
N PHE A 113 12.86 -10.24 -2.19
CA PHE A 113 12.47 -9.55 -3.40
C PHE A 113 13.58 -8.62 -3.92
N LEU A 114 14.12 -7.78 -3.05
CA LEU A 114 15.22 -6.86 -3.43
C LEU A 114 16.48 -7.62 -3.86
N ASP A 115 16.79 -8.75 -3.23
CA ASP A 115 17.91 -9.60 -3.62
C ASP A 115 17.67 -10.30 -4.98
N ALA A 116 16.43 -10.67 -5.29
CA ALA A 116 16.07 -11.27 -6.57
C ALA A 116 16.01 -10.26 -7.73
N TYR A 117 15.79 -8.98 -7.43
CA TYR A 117 15.68 -7.90 -8.41
C TYR A 117 16.66 -6.75 -8.12
N PRO A 118 17.97 -6.98 -8.19
CA PRO A 118 19.00 -5.99 -7.78
C PRO A 118 19.01 -4.72 -8.66
N ASP A 119 18.46 -4.81 -9.89
CA ASP A 119 18.33 -3.68 -10.81
C ASP A 119 17.09 -2.82 -10.56
N TYR A 120 16.27 -3.17 -9.55
CA TYR A 120 15.09 -2.40 -9.20
C TYR A 120 15.46 -1.39 -8.12
N ASP A 121 15.07 -0.15 -8.36
CA ASP A 121 15.17 0.95 -7.40
C ASP A 121 13.77 1.20 -6.80
N ILE A 122 13.49 0.51 -5.70
CA ILE A 122 12.18 0.51 -5.06
C ILE A 122 12.29 1.00 -3.63
N GLU A 123 11.47 2.00 -3.32
CA GLU A 123 11.25 2.47 -1.96
C GLU A 123 10.03 1.78 -1.35
N PHE A 124 10.20 1.14 -0.20
CA PHE A 124 9.11 0.54 0.56
C PHE A 124 8.69 1.43 1.71
N HIS A 125 7.41 1.81 1.74
CA HIS A 125 6.80 2.48 2.88
C HIS A 125 5.97 1.48 3.67
N PHE A 126 6.33 1.27 4.93
CA PHE A 126 5.70 0.29 5.79
C PHE A 126 4.70 0.93 6.75
N THR A 127 3.54 0.29 6.89
CA THR A 127 2.55 0.63 7.92
C THR A 127 2.13 -0.65 8.65
N VAL A 128 1.94 -0.54 9.96
CA VAL A 128 1.49 -1.63 10.82
C VAL A 128 0.17 -1.25 11.46
N GLY A 129 -0.75 -2.21 11.57
CA GLY A 129 -2.06 -1.98 12.18
C GLY A 129 -2.89 -3.25 12.32
N THR A 130 -4.09 -3.12 12.84
CA THR A 130 -5.08 -4.19 12.89
C THR A 130 -5.61 -4.50 11.48
N THR A 131 -6.18 -5.70 11.28
CA THR A 131 -6.81 -6.05 9.99
C THR A 131 -7.85 -5.03 9.55
N GLY A 132 -8.65 -4.51 10.49
CA GLY A 132 -9.67 -3.49 10.20
C GLY A 132 -9.05 -2.23 9.61
N GLU A 133 -8.10 -1.64 10.32
CA GLU A 133 -7.45 -0.37 9.96
C GLU A 133 -6.73 -0.45 8.61
N ILE A 134 -5.93 -1.52 8.40
CA ILE A 134 -5.13 -1.61 7.16
C ILE A 134 -5.99 -1.97 5.94
N ILE A 135 -7.10 -2.69 6.11
CA ILE A 135 -8.08 -2.92 5.03
C ILE A 135 -8.85 -1.65 4.70
N ASP A 136 -9.24 -0.85 5.68
CA ASP A 136 -9.86 0.44 5.44
C ASP A 136 -8.88 1.42 4.77
N GLY A 137 -7.61 1.43 5.20
CA GLY A 137 -6.55 2.18 4.52
C GLY A 137 -6.29 1.73 3.08
N LEU A 138 -6.43 0.44 2.76
CA LEU A 138 -6.35 -0.07 1.40
C LEU A 138 -7.49 0.49 0.52
N LYS A 139 -8.72 0.56 1.05
CA LYS A 139 -9.87 1.16 0.36
C LYS A 139 -9.74 2.68 0.18
N ASP A 140 -9.08 3.34 1.12
CA ASP A 140 -8.77 4.78 1.08
C ASP A 140 -7.55 5.14 0.23
N ASP A 141 -7.03 4.20 -0.58
CA ASP A 141 -5.84 4.39 -1.43
C ASP A 141 -4.53 4.73 -0.69
N LYS A 142 -4.46 4.45 0.62
CA LYS A 142 -3.24 4.71 1.42
C LYS A 142 -2.16 3.65 1.20
N TYR A 143 -2.55 2.43 0.81
CA TYR A 143 -1.66 1.28 0.64
C TYR A 143 -1.90 0.61 -0.71
N ASP A 144 -0.83 0.09 -1.32
CA ASP A 144 -0.90 -0.68 -2.56
C ASP A 144 -1.21 -2.15 -2.28
N ILE A 145 -0.62 -2.67 -1.20
CA ILE A 145 -0.64 -4.09 -0.83
C ILE A 145 -0.80 -4.19 0.68
N VAL A 146 -1.58 -5.16 1.12
CA VAL A 146 -1.80 -5.43 2.54
C VAL A 146 -1.57 -6.90 2.84
N PHE A 147 -0.87 -7.22 3.95
CA PHE A 147 -0.82 -8.56 4.51
C PHE A 147 -1.69 -8.62 5.76
N SER A 148 -2.82 -9.30 5.68
CA SER A 148 -3.85 -9.29 6.73
C SER A 148 -4.46 -10.65 7.00
N SER A 149 -5.33 -10.73 8.02
CA SER A 149 -6.34 -11.78 8.11
C SER A 149 -7.35 -11.63 6.98
N TYR A 150 -8.07 -12.69 6.66
CA TYR A 150 -9.27 -12.58 5.86
C TYR A 150 -10.32 -11.73 6.59
N LYS A 151 -11.01 -10.86 5.86
CA LYS A 151 -12.11 -10.04 6.39
C LYS A 151 -13.34 -10.28 5.53
N ASP A 152 -14.39 -10.84 6.14
CA ASP A 152 -15.64 -11.10 5.44
C ASP A 152 -16.31 -9.81 4.97
N GLY A 153 -17.10 -9.92 3.90
CA GLY A 153 -17.89 -8.80 3.38
C GLY A 153 -17.15 -7.82 2.46
N GLU A 154 -15.85 -7.97 2.27
CA GLU A 154 -15.03 -7.07 1.42
C GLU A 154 -15.07 -7.53 -0.06
N GLN A 155 -16.16 -7.18 -0.78
CA GLN A 155 -16.37 -7.63 -2.16
C GLN A 155 -15.36 -7.06 -3.17
N ASP A 156 -14.81 -5.88 -2.90
CA ASP A 156 -13.88 -5.17 -3.79
C ASP A 156 -12.41 -5.55 -3.56
N ILE A 157 -12.12 -6.41 -2.57
CA ILE A 157 -10.77 -6.86 -2.25
C ILE A 157 -10.54 -8.28 -2.78
N ASP A 158 -9.36 -8.48 -3.36
CA ASP A 158 -8.83 -9.79 -3.73
C ASP A 158 -7.90 -10.28 -2.61
N PHE A 159 -8.26 -11.40 -1.98
CA PHE A 159 -7.47 -12.04 -0.93
C PHE A 159 -6.80 -13.29 -1.47
N LYS A 160 -5.47 -13.34 -1.41
CA LYS A 160 -4.67 -14.52 -1.76
C LYS A 160 -3.93 -15.04 -0.54
N LYS A 161 -4.18 -16.29 -0.17
CA LYS A 161 -3.49 -16.92 0.96
C LYS A 161 -1.99 -16.97 0.69
N ILE A 162 -1.19 -16.48 1.64
CA ILE A 162 0.28 -16.41 1.53
C ILE A 162 1.01 -17.16 2.66
N ALA A 163 0.35 -17.46 3.78
CA ALA A 163 0.95 -18.23 4.86
C ALA A 163 -0.11 -18.89 5.73
N ASN A 164 0.26 -20.01 6.35
CA ASN A 164 -0.39 -20.50 7.55
C ASN A 164 0.34 -19.95 8.78
N GLN A 165 -0.39 -19.57 9.81
CA GLN A 165 0.19 -19.04 11.03
C GLN A 165 -0.13 -19.96 12.20
N LYS A 166 0.91 -20.54 12.81
CA LYS A 166 0.77 -21.37 13.99
C LYS A 166 0.35 -20.52 15.19
N LEU A 167 -0.68 -20.96 15.91
CA LEU A 167 -1.04 -20.43 17.23
C LEU A 167 -0.47 -21.33 18.32
N VAL A 168 -0.11 -20.72 19.45
CA VAL A 168 0.36 -21.38 20.66
C VAL A 168 -0.35 -20.80 21.87
N LEU A 169 -0.43 -21.56 22.94
CA LEU A 169 -0.71 -21.01 24.24
C LEU A 169 0.59 -20.55 24.88
N ALA A 170 0.71 -19.26 25.14
CA ALA A 170 1.80 -18.67 25.91
C ALA A 170 1.45 -18.61 27.39
N VAL A 171 2.32 -19.15 28.24
CA VAL A 171 2.15 -19.13 29.72
C VAL A 171 3.43 -18.65 30.37
N PRO A 172 3.38 -18.07 31.58
CA PRO A 172 4.58 -17.79 32.39
C PRO A 172 5.40 -19.07 32.64
N MET A 173 6.72 -18.94 32.81
CA MET A 173 7.61 -20.12 33.05
C MET A 173 7.27 -20.91 34.31
N ASP A 174 6.73 -20.24 35.32
CA ASP A 174 6.32 -20.83 36.62
C ASP A 174 4.84 -21.24 36.67
N HIS A 175 4.11 -21.12 35.55
CA HIS A 175 2.70 -21.45 35.46
C HIS A 175 2.49 -22.98 35.57
N PRO A 176 1.39 -23.49 36.24
CA PRO A 176 1.14 -24.92 36.34
C PRO A 176 1.12 -25.68 35.00
N LEU A 177 0.68 -25.03 33.93
CA LEU A 177 0.68 -25.61 32.57
C LEU A 177 2.06 -25.66 31.91
N SER A 178 3.07 -24.97 32.42
CA SER A 178 4.40 -24.88 31.80
C SER A 178 5.16 -26.21 31.73
N ILE A 179 4.75 -27.18 32.51
CA ILE A 179 5.31 -28.55 32.49
C ILE A 179 4.87 -29.36 31.28
N LYS A 180 3.82 -28.91 30.57
CA LYS A 180 3.30 -29.56 29.35
C LYS A 180 3.99 -29.00 28.11
N ASP A 181 4.00 -29.78 27.03
CA ASP A 181 4.41 -29.32 25.70
C ASP A 181 3.22 -29.00 24.79
N SER A 182 2.04 -29.53 25.13
CA SER A 182 0.80 -29.29 24.41
C SER A 182 -0.39 -29.18 25.36
N VAL A 183 -1.48 -28.57 24.89
CA VAL A 183 -2.63 -28.24 25.72
C VAL A 183 -3.95 -28.43 24.97
N ASP A 184 -4.97 -28.88 25.71
CA ASP A 184 -6.38 -28.71 25.36
C ASP A 184 -6.84 -27.35 25.90
N LEU A 185 -7.52 -26.55 25.13
CA LEU A 185 -7.99 -25.23 25.59
C LEU A 185 -9.00 -25.33 26.73
N ARG A 186 -9.64 -26.49 26.91
CA ARG A 186 -10.48 -26.77 28.11
C ARG A 186 -9.71 -26.67 29.43
N ASP A 187 -8.41 -27.02 29.42
CA ASP A 187 -7.54 -26.94 30.59
C ASP A 187 -7.14 -25.50 30.96
N THR A 188 -7.51 -24.52 30.14
CA THR A 188 -7.08 -23.11 30.27
C THR A 188 -8.15 -22.20 30.88
N ILE A 189 -9.39 -22.68 31.01
CA ILE A 189 -10.57 -21.84 31.34
C ILE A 189 -10.50 -21.25 32.76
N GLU A 190 -9.86 -21.94 33.68
CA GLU A 190 -9.73 -21.48 35.07
C GLU A 190 -8.77 -20.29 35.23
N TYR A 191 -7.91 -20.08 34.23
CA TYR A 191 -6.86 -19.05 34.28
C TYR A 191 -7.30 -17.75 33.62
N PRO A 192 -6.89 -16.57 34.14
CA PRO A 192 -7.15 -15.31 33.49
C PRO A 192 -6.44 -15.26 32.14
N GLN A 193 -7.17 -14.83 31.10
CA GLN A 193 -6.64 -14.76 29.76
C GLN A 193 -6.40 -13.32 29.29
N ILE A 194 -5.29 -13.11 28.62
CA ILE A 194 -5.00 -11.91 27.87
C ILE A 194 -5.44 -12.17 26.43
N TYR A 195 -6.27 -11.31 25.89
CA TYR A 195 -7.02 -11.55 24.68
C TYR A 195 -6.75 -10.48 23.64
N PHE A 196 -6.99 -10.78 22.37
CA PHE A 196 -6.94 -9.76 21.32
C PHE A 196 -8.20 -8.90 21.35
N GLU A 197 -8.05 -7.59 21.05
CA GLU A 197 -9.17 -6.67 20.86
C GLU A 197 -10.07 -7.06 19.69
N LYS A 198 -11.31 -6.58 19.69
CA LYS A 198 -12.33 -6.91 18.67
C LYS A 198 -11.93 -6.48 17.24
N GLY A 199 -11.04 -5.47 17.07
CA GLY A 199 -10.49 -5.05 15.78
C GLY A 199 -9.46 -6.00 15.20
N SER A 200 -8.91 -6.91 16.00
CA SER A 200 -7.93 -7.88 15.55
C SER A 200 -8.57 -8.99 14.72
N GLY A 201 -7.97 -9.35 13.59
CA GLY A 201 -8.37 -10.50 12.80
C GLY A 201 -8.05 -11.85 13.44
N LEU A 202 -7.37 -11.87 14.62
CA LEU A 202 -7.16 -13.06 15.42
C LEU A 202 -8.31 -13.31 16.38
N ARG A 203 -9.01 -12.28 16.82
CA ARG A 203 -10.11 -12.40 17.78
C ARG A 203 -11.20 -13.37 17.32
N PRO A 204 -11.74 -13.30 16.10
CA PRO A 204 -12.76 -14.26 15.64
C PRO A 204 -12.25 -15.71 15.60
N VAL A 205 -10.99 -15.92 15.24
CA VAL A 205 -10.39 -17.28 15.22
C VAL A 205 -10.31 -17.87 16.60
N ILE A 206 -9.86 -17.09 17.58
CA ILE A 206 -9.73 -17.54 18.96
C ILE A 206 -11.12 -17.74 19.61
N ASP A 207 -12.05 -16.82 19.36
CA ASP A 207 -13.44 -16.95 19.82
C ASP A 207 -14.05 -18.26 19.29
N GLN A 208 -13.89 -18.57 17.99
CA GLN A 208 -14.35 -19.82 17.40
C GLN A 208 -13.72 -21.05 18.08
N MET A 209 -12.42 -21.02 18.38
CA MET A 209 -11.76 -22.14 19.10
C MET A 209 -12.39 -22.40 20.44
N PHE A 210 -12.75 -21.38 21.21
CA PHE A 210 -13.43 -21.52 22.48
C PHE A 210 -14.90 -21.94 22.35
N GLU A 211 -15.59 -21.46 21.31
CA GLU A 211 -16.95 -21.89 20.98
C GLU A 211 -17.02 -23.38 20.63
N GLU A 212 -16.05 -23.89 19.86
CA GLU A 212 -15.98 -25.33 19.49
C GLU A 212 -15.84 -26.26 20.69
N ILE A 213 -15.22 -25.82 21.78
CA ILE A 213 -15.12 -26.59 23.03
C ILE A 213 -16.29 -26.30 23.98
N GLY A 214 -17.21 -25.39 23.60
CA GLY A 214 -18.40 -25.03 24.40
C GLY A 214 -18.07 -24.30 25.70
N GLN A 215 -16.93 -23.61 25.76
CA GLN A 215 -16.47 -22.90 26.96
C GLN A 215 -15.93 -21.52 26.58
N PHE A 216 -16.03 -20.57 27.51
CA PHE A 216 -15.57 -19.22 27.31
C PHE A 216 -14.54 -18.82 28.36
N PRO A 217 -13.41 -18.24 27.96
CA PRO A 217 -12.36 -17.87 28.91
C PRO A 217 -12.74 -16.62 29.71
N LYS A 218 -12.15 -16.49 30.89
CA LYS A 218 -12.21 -15.25 31.67
C LYS A 218 -11.20 -14.27 31.10
N VAL A 219 -11.66 -13.35 30.26
CA VAL A 219 -10.81 -12.28 29.71
C VAL A 219 -10.46 -11.29 30.82
N ALA A 220 -9.17 -11.15 31.12
CA ALA A 220 -8.65 -10.23 32.11
C ALA A 220 -8.14 -8.93 31.49
N PHE A 221 -7.53 -9.03 30.30
CA PHE A 221 -7.00 -7.89 29.55
C PHE A 221 -7.26 -8.08 28.06
N GLU A 222 -7.44 -6.98 27.32
CA GLU A 222 -7.52 -6.98 25.87
C GLU A 222 -6.38 -6.13 25.32
N MET A 223 -5.73 -6.59 24.23
CA MET A 223 -4.56 -5.98 23.60
C MET A 223 -4.66 -6.05 22.09
N GLU A 224 -4.11 -5.04 21.41
CA GLU A 224 -3.99 -5.05 19.95
C GLU A 224 -2.73 -5.78 19.48
N GLU A 225 -1.61 -5.55 20.18
CA GLU A 225 -0.28 -5.95 19.75
C GLU A 225 0.21 -7.20 20.50
N ASP A 226 0.63 -8.18 19.73
CA ASP A 226 1.09 -9.48 20.20
C ASP A 226 2.39 -9.41 21.03
N SER A 227 3.32 -8.50 20.74
CA SER A 227 4.54 -8.36 21.56
C SER A 227 4.25 -7.79 22.95
N SER A 228 3.34 -6.84 23.05
CA SER A 228 2.85 -6.32 24.34
C SER A 228 2.08 -7.38 25.12
N MET A 229 1.24 -8.18 24.46
CA MET A 229 0.55 -9.34 25.03
C MET A 229 1.56 -10.34 25.61
N ALA A 230 2.58 -10.71 24.84
CA ALA A 230 3.64 -11.61 25.30
C ALA A 230 4.39 -11.06 26.53
N GLY A 231 4.60 -9.75 26.59
CA GLY A 231 5.18 -9.07 27.76
C GLY A 231 4.33 -9.21 29.01
N LEU A 232 2.99 -9.05 28.90
CA LEU A 232 2.07 -9.25 30.02
C LEU A 232 2.05 -10.71 30.49
N VAL A 233 2.08 -11.68 29.57
CA VAL A 233 2.20 -13.10 29.92
C VAL A 233 3.49 -13.34 30.70
N ALA A 234 4.63 -12.82 30.22
CA ALA A 234 5.92 -12.98 30.89
C ALA A 234 5.96 -12.44 32.34
N GLN A 235 5.11 -11.45 32.64
CA GLN A 235 4.98 -10.85 33.96
C GLN A 235 3.87 -11.50 34.81
N GLY A 236 3.24 -12.62 34.35
CA GLY A 236 2.25 -13.37 35.13
C GLY A 236 0.86 -12.73 35.20
N PHE A 237 0.51 -11.80 34.32
CA PHE A 237 -0.83 -11.19 34.29
C PHE A 237 -1.92 -12.14 33.79
N GLY A 238 -1.54 -13.24 33.16
CA GLY A 238 -2.43 -14.26 32.61
C GLY A 238 -1.73 -15.10 31.56
N ILE A 239 -2.53 -15.88 30.85
CA ILE A 239 -2.08 -16.71 29.72
C ILE A 239 -2.72 -16.21 28.45
N ALA A 240 -2.18 -16.55 27.27
CA ALA A 240 -2.70 -16.07 26.00
C ALA A 240 -2.61 -17.10 24.88
N VAL A 241 -3.68 -17.25 24.10
CA VAL A 241 -3.63 -17.88 22.78
C VAL A 241 -3.15 -16.82 21.79
N MET A 242 -2.00 -17.05 21.16
CA MET A 242 -1.37 -16.06 20.30
C MET A 242 -0.52 -16.71 19.20
N PRO A 243 -0.12 -16.00 18.14
CA PRO A 243 0.80 -16.52 17.14
C PRO A 243 2.17 -16.89 17.74
N ASP A 244 2.80 -17.93 17.17
CA ASP A 244 4.20 -18.27 17.49
C ASP A 244 5.15 -17.26 16.84
N ILE A 245 5.38 -16.15 17.53
CA ILE A 245 6.22 -15.05 17.07
C ILE A 245 7.62 -15.09 17.68
N PRO A 246 8.66 -14.55 17.00
CA PRO A 246 10.05 -14.64 17.45
C PRO A 246 10.31 -14.10 18.85
N ILE A 247 9.62 -13.05 19.27
CA ILE A 247 9.84 -12.42 20.58
C ILE A 247 9.58 -13.38 21.76
N LEU A 248 8.72 -14.38 21.59
CA LEU A 248 8.44 -15.38 22.62
C LEU A 248 9.70 -16.15 23.04
N ARG A 249 10.73 -16.22 22.19
CA ARG A 249 12.00 -16.88 22.51
C ARG A 249 12.89 -16.05 23.45
N SER A 250 12.66 -14.75 23.54
CA SER A 250 13.46 -13.84 24.37
C SER A 250 12.78 -13.45 25.69
N LEU A 251 11.53 -13.86 25.89
CA LEU A 251 10.75 -13.60 27.08
C LEU A 251 10.68 -14.83 27.99
N SER A 252 10.40 -14.62 29.27
CA SER A 252 10.22 -15.69 30.26
C SER A 252 8.84 -16.33 30.12
N VAL A 253 8.57 -16.93 28.97
CA VAL A 253 7.32 -17.61 28.64
C VAL A 253 7.59 -19.02 28.12
N LYS A 254 6.71 -19.95 28.46
CA LYS A 254 6.66 -21.28 27.84
C LYS A 254 5.55 -21.29 26.80
N LYS A 255 5.86 -21.85 25.62
CA LYS A 255 4.91 -22.07 24.54
C LYS A 255 4.41 -23.48 24.56
N LEU A 256 3.10 -23.68 24.48
CA LEU A 256 2.46 -24.97 24.37
C LEU A 256 1.72 -25.07 23.05
N ASP A 257 1.86 -26.19 22.36
CA ASP A 257 1.10 -26.50 21.16
C ASP A 257 -0.36 -26.75 21.51
N ILE A 258 -1.29 -26.15 20.75
CA ILE A 258 -2.73 -26.35 20.95
C ILE A 258 -3.15 -27.55 20.11
N TYR A 259 -3.58 -28.65 20.73
CA TYR A 259 -4.05 -29.85 20.02
C TYR A 259 -5.58 -29.96 19.98
N ASN A 260 -6.29 -29.25 20.82
CA ASN A 260 -7.74 -29.21 20.86
C ASN A 260 -8.24 -27.82 21.30
N PRO A 261 -9.16 -27.17 20.53
CA PRO A 261 -9.74 -27.68 19.30
C PRO A 261 -8.77 -27.57 18.11
N PRO A 262 -9.05 -28.24 16.96
CA PRO A 262 -8.36 -27.98 15.73
C PRO A 262 -8.68 -26.56 15.26
N TYR A 263 -7.74 -25.90 14.61
CA TYR A 263 -7.94 -24.53 14.10
C TYR A 263 -7.26 -24.33 12.75
N GLU A 264 -7.76 -23.39 11.99
CA GLU A 264 -7.08 -22.92 10.81
C GLU A 264 -6.82 -21.40 10.96
N ARG A 265 -5.57 -21.00 10.77
CA ARG A 265 -5.18 -19.60 10.77
C ARG A 265 -4.31 -19.32 9.56
N ALA A 266 -4.81 -18.47 8.67
CA ALA A 266 -4.08 -18.06 7.48
C ALA A 266 -3.90 -16.54 7.43
N VAL A 267 -2.86 -16.11 6.72
CA VAL A 267 -2.59 -14.72 6.36
C VAL A 267 -2.70 -14.59 4.86
N TYR A 268 -3.21 -13.46 4.43
CA TYR A 268 -3.54 -13.18 3.05
C TYR A 268 -2.83 -11.92 2.57
N LEU A 269 -2.39 -11.94 1.33
CA LEU A 269 -2.10 -10.74 0.54
C LEU A 269 -3.43 -10.20 0.02
N ALA A 270 -3.70 -8.94 0.30
CA ALA A 270 -4.92 -8.26 -0.12
C ALA A 270 -4.62 -7.05 -1.01
N THR A 271 -5.40 -6.90 -2.08
CA THR A 271 -5.33 -5.78 -3.02
C THR A 271 -6.74 -5.38 -3.48
N LEU A 272 -6.94 -4.14 -3.92
CA LEU A 272 -8.19 -3.74 -4.57
C LEU A 272 -8.29 -4.31 -5.99
N LYS A 273 -9.43 -4.93 -6.33
CA LYS A 273 -9.66 -5.64 -7.61
C LYS A 273 -9.52 -4.76 -8.84
N GLN A 274 -10.02 -3.53 -8.81
CA GLN A 274 -10.09 -2.64 -9.97
C GLN A 274 -9.08 -1.49 -9.92
N ARG A 275 -8.17 -1.49 -8.97
CA ARG A 275 -7.16 -0.45 -8.82
C ARG A 275 -6.01 -0.66 -9.79
N TYR A 276 -5.56 0.43 -10.40
CA TYR A 276 -4.27 0.44 -11.09
C TYR A 276 -3.14 0.27 -10.08
N LEU A 277 -2.34 -0.77 -10.25
CA LEU A 277 -1.11 -0.98 -9.50
C LEU A 277 0.09 -0.68 -10.40
N SER A 278 1.11 -0.04 -9.83
CA SER A 278 2.37 0.22 -10.53
C SER A 278 3.05 -1.09 -10.99
N PRO A 279 3.91 -1.04 -12.02
CA PRO A 279 4.65 -2.22 -12.47
C PRO A 279 5.45 -2.89 -11.35
N VAL A 280 6.07 -2.09 -10.45
CA VAL A 280 6.85 -2.62 -9.32
C VAL A 280 5.98 -3.30 -8.27
N ALA A 281 4.79 -2.73 -7.96
CA ALA A 281 3.83 -3.36 -7.07
C ALA A 281 3.31 -4.70 -7.63
N LYS A 282 3.01 -4.76 -8.93
CA LYS A 282 2.64 -6.02 -9.61
C LYS A 282 3.76 -7.05 -9.59
N ALA A 283 5.02 -6.63 -9.76
CA ALA A 283 6.17 -7.52 -9.67
C ALA A 283 6.33 -8.10 -8.26
N PHE A 284 6.19 -7.25 -7.23
CA PHE A 284 6.25 -7.69 -5.84
C PHE A 284 5.11 -8.65 -5.49
N ILE A 285 3.87 -8.37 -5.90
CA ILE A 285 2.72 -9.27 -5.69
C ILE A 285 2.98 -10.65 -6.31
N ARG A 286 3.46 -10.70 -7.56
CA ARG A 286 3.80 -11.95 -8.23
C ARG A 286 4.86 -12.72 -7.46
N PHE A 287 5.93 -12.04 -7.08
CA PHE A 287 7.02 -12.63 -6.30
C PHE A 287 6.52 -13.22 -4.98
N VAL A 288 5.68 -12.48 -4.22
CA VAL A 288 5.12 -12.98 -2.95
C VAL A 288 4.31 -14.25 -3.17
N ILE A 289 3.45 -14.26 -4.20
CA ILE A 289 2.61 -15.43 -4.51
C ILE A 289 3.49 -16.63 -4.89
N GLU A 290 4.52 -16.45 -5.74
CA GLU A 290 5.43 -17.51 -6.16
C GLU A 290 6.29 -18.05 -4.99
N GLU A 291 6.75 -17.18 -4.11
CA GLU A 291 7.58 -17.54 -2.96
C GLU A 291 6.79 -18.27 -1.84
N THR A 292 5.47 -18.11 -1.82
CA THR A 292 4.57 -18.64 -0.77
C THR A 292 3.64 -19.76 -1.26
N ALA A 293 3.71 -20.13 -2.54
CA ALA A 293 2.95 -21.25 -3.14
C ALA A 293 3.52 -22.65 -2.75
#